data_d9ce299440b7b9d7af98043cf5c9fc49
#
_entry.id   d9ce299440b7b9d7af98043cf5c9fc49
#
_cell.length_a   1.000
_cell.length_b   1.000
_cell.length_c   1.000
_cell.angle_alpha   90.00
_cell.angle_beta   90.00
_cell.angle_gamma   90.00
#
_symmetry.space_group_name_H-M   'P 1'
#
loop_
_entity.id
_entity.type
_entity.pdbx_description
1 polymer ?
#
loop_
_entity_poly.entity_id
_entity_poly.type
_entity_poly.pdbx_seq_one_letter_code
_entity_poly.pdbx_strand_id
1 'polypeptide(L)'
;MKKLFFGGTLLALMFVVPISTMAGVEVGVGVALPPPIVVETPPAMVALPNATGVYVAPDVSVDLFFWNGWWWRPWGGHWYRSRYYDRGWAYYRNVPRFYRSVNPGWRGYYRSRNWNGRPWNYRPIPHQEFVRGHYGHYRR
;
A
#
# COMPACT_ATOMS: atom_id res chain seq x y z
N MET A 1 -79.06 -26.86 -16.36
CA MET A 1 -78.11 -26.59 -15.28
C MET A 1 -76.67 -26.52 -15.87
N LYS A 2 -76.19 -25.37 -16.10
CA LYS A 2 -74.84 -25.15 -16.66
C LYS A 2 -73.92 -24.72 -15.53
N LYS A 3 -72.94 -25.55 -15.19
CA LYS A 3 -71.90 -25.21 -14.21
C LYS A 3 -70.77 -24.55 -14.96
N LEU A 4 -70.54 -23.28 -14.73
CA LEU A 4 -69.38 -22.51 -15.17
C LEU A 4 -68.20 -22.76 -14.24
N PHE A 5 -67.16 -23.42 -14.74
CA PHE A 5 -65.88 -23.50 -14.05
C PHE A 5 -65.05 -22.28 -14.45
N PHE A 6 -64.83 -21.38 -13.49
CA PHE A 6 -63.84 -20.32 -13.63
C PHE A 6 -62.47 -20.90 -13.22
N GLY A 7 -61.65 -21.20 -14.22
CA GLY A 7 -60.26 -21.51 -14.01
C GLY A 7 -59.45 -20.25 -13.81
N GLY A 8 -59.09 -19.96 -12.59
CA GLY A 8 -58.18 -18.89 -12.27
C GLY A 8 -56.72 -19.28 -12.63
N THR A 9 -56.19 -18.67 -13.68
CA THR A 9 -54.79 -18.82 -14.04
C THR A 9 -53.96 -17.93 -13.12
N LEU A 10 -53.27 -18.53 -12.17
CA LEU A 10 -52.31 -17.84 -11.30
C LEU A 10 -51.02 -17.58 -12.08
N LEU A 11 -50.81 -16.35 -12.51
CA LEU A 11 -49.58 -15.91 -13.19
C LEU A 11 -48.54 -15.63 -12.11
N ALA A 12 -47.65 -16.60 -11.87
CA ALA A 12 -46.48 -16.41 -10.99
C ALA A 12 -45.45 -15.54 -11.72
N LEU A 13 -45.40 -14.26 -11.36
CA LEU A 13 -44.30 -13.38 -11.77
C LEU A 13 -43.02 -13.80 -11.01
N MET A 14 -42.12 -14.52 -11.67
CA MET A 14 -40.79 -14.72 -11.18
C MET A 14 -39.96 -13.44 -11.39
N PHE A 15 -39.73 -12.72 -10.31
CA PHE A 15 -38.73 -11.66 -10.29
C PHE A 15 -37.34 -12.30 -10.34
N VAL A 16 -36.73 -12.28 -11.49
CA VAL A 16 -35.31 -12.60 -11.64
C VAL A 16 -34.55 -11.36 -11.15
N VAL A 17 -34.07 -11.41 -9.92
CA VAL A 17 -33.13 -10.42 -9.41
C VAL A 17 -31.77 -10.69 -10.07
N PRO A 18 -31.19 -9.75 -10.82
CA PRO A 18 -29.84 -9.94 -11.33
C PRO A 18 -28.90 -9.91 -10.13
N ILE A 19 -28.37 -11.05 -9.76
CA ILE A 19 -27.23 -11.14 -8.86
C ILE A 19 -26.07 -10.54 -9.62
N SER A 20 -25.66 -9.33 -9.27
CA SER A 20 -24.42 -8.76 -9.74
C SER A 20 -23.30 -9.64 -9.19
N THR A 21 -22.83 -10.56 -9.98
CA THR A 21 -21.57 -11.24 -9.76
C THR A 21 -20.49 -10.17 -9.82
N MET A 22 -20.08 -9.68 -8.65
CA MET A 22 -18.79 -9.02 -8.54
C MET A 22 -17.77 -10.05 -9.02
N ALA A 23 -17.23 -9.83 -10.21
CA ALA A 23 -16.07 -10.53 -10.68
C ALA A 23 -14.96 -10.28 -9.67
N GLY A 24 -14.85 -11.15 -8.67
CA GLY A 24 -13.69 -11.19 -7.82
C GLY A 24 -12.49 -11.38 -8.72
N VAL A 25 -11.60 -10.40 -8.75
CA VAL A 25 -10.27 -10.62 -9.27
C VAL A 25 -9.68 -11.72 -8.42
N GLU A 26 -9.70 -12.95 -8.90
CA GLU A 26 -8.91 -14.03 -8.34
C GLU A 26 -7.45 -13.63 -8.47
N VAL A 27 -6.93 -12.97 -7.44
CA VAL A 27 -5.50 -12.89 -7.23
C VAL A 27 -5.09 -14.30 -6.82
N GLY A 28 -4.72 -15.09 -7.79
CA GLY A 28 -4.24 -16.46 -7.58
C GLY A 28 -2.92 -16.45 -6.83
N VAL A 29 -2.99 -16.47 -5.57
CA VAL A 29 -2.18 -16.93 -4.44
C VAL A 29 -2.82 -16.28 -3.21
N GLY A 30 -3.20 -17.02 -2.20
CA GLY A 30 -3.89 -16.53 -1.00
C GLY A 30 -3.06 -15.60 -0.10
N VAL A 31 -2.45 -14.58 -0.69
CA VAL A 31 -1.69 -13.55 0.02
C VAL A 31 -2.63 -12.39 0.31
N ALA A 32 -2.95 -12.20 1.59
CA ALA A 32 -3.74 -11.08 2.03
C ALA A 32 -3.04 -9.76 1.69
N LEU A 33 -3.81 -8.75 1.27
CA LEU A 33 -3.27 -7.40 1.07
C LEU A 33 -3.16 -6.68 2.42
N PRO A 34 -2.10 -5.86 2.61
CA PRO A 34 -1.96 -5.09 3.82
C PRO A 34 -3.06 -4.03 3.94
N PRO A 35 -3.51 -3.73 5.16
CA PRO A 35 -4.46 -2.65 5.38
C PRO A 35 -3.87 -1.30 4.93
N PRO A 36 -4.71 -0.31 4.60
CA PRO A 36 -4.25 1.05 4.37
C PRO A 36 -3.45 1.59 5.56
N ILE A 37 -2.47 2.46 5.27
CA ILE A 37 -1.74 3.17 6.32
C ILE A 37 -2.54 4.42 6.67
N VAL A 38 -3.02 4.48 7.91
CA VAL A 38 -3.73 5.65 8.41
C VAL A 38 -2.72 6.59 9.06
N VAL A 39 -2.61 7.80 8.55
CA VAL A 39 -1.78 8.88 9.10
C VAL A 39 -2.61 10.16 9.12
N GLU A 40 -2.44 10.98 10.14
CA GLU A 40 -3.12 12.28 10.25
C GLU A 40 -2.60 13.28 9.21
N THR A 41 -1.31 13.21 8.93
CA THR A 41 -0.64 14.06 7.94
C THR A 41 0.26 13.21 7.04
N PRO A 42 0.40 13.59 5.76
CA PRO A 42 1.33 12.92 4.87
C PRO A 42 2.75 12.90 5.45
N PRO A 43 3.46 11.74 5.42
CA PRO A 43 4.72 11.58 6.12
C PRO A 43 5.84 12.41 5.50
N ALA A 44 6.66 13.03 6.35
CA ALA A 44 7.96 13.52 5.94
C ALA A 44 8.92 12.35 5.70
N MET A 45 9.87 12.54 4.79
CA MET A 45 10.80 11.51 4.38
C MET A 45 12.23 11.85 4.77
N VAL A 46 13.00 10.83 5.12
CA VAL A 46 14.41 10.98 5.47
C VAL A 46 15.24 10.02 4.63
N ALA A 47 16.33 10.51 4.02
CA ALA A 47 17.27 9.68 3.29
C ALA A 47 18.07 8.79 4.25
N LEU A 48 18.18 7.50 3.96
CA LEU A 48 19.01 6.58 4.74
C LEU A 48 20.49 6.69 4.36
N PRO A 49 21.40 6.77 5.35
CA PRO A 49 22.83 6.62 5.08
C PRO A 49 23.14 5.22 4.50
N ASN A 50 24.10 5.14 3.62
CA ASN A 50 24.59 3.88 2.99
C ASN A 50 23.54 3.12 2.15
N ALA A 51 22.38 3.71 1.91
CA ALA A 51 21.33 3.17 1.06
C ALA A 51 20.91 4.22 0.03
N THR A 52 21.71 4.37 -1.01
CA THR A 52 21.54 5.41 -2.03
C THR A 52 20.13 5.41 -2.65
N GLY A 53 19.47 6.56 -2.60
CA GLY A 53 18.14 6.74 -3.15
C GLY A 53 17.02 6.08 -2.36
N VAL A 54 17.31 5.57 -1.16
CA VAL A 54 16.31 4.99 -0.24
C VAL A 54 15.91 6.03 0.79
N TYR A 55 14.62 6.26 0.90
CA TYR A 55 14.01 7.16 1.88
C TYR A 55 13.07 6.37 2.79
N VAL A 56 12.96 6.81 4.02
CA VAL A 56 12.05 6.22 5.03
C VAL A 56 11.13 7.28 5.60
N ALA A 57 9.96 6.85 6.07
CA ALA A 57 9.01 7.66 6.82
C ALA A 57 9.15 7.36 8.33
N PRO A 58 9.93 8.11 9.09
CA PRO A 58 10.24 7.77 10.48
C PRO A 58 9.05 7.94 11.43
N ASP A 59 8.12 8.84 11.10
CA ASP A 59 6.96 9.15 11.94
C ASP A 59 5.77 8.21 11.70
N VAL A 60 5.90 7.27 10.78
CA VAL A 60 4.89 6.24 10.53
C VAL A 60 5.22 5.00 11.36
N SER A 61 4.20 4.41 12.00
CA SER A 61 4.37 3.26 12.91
C SER A 61 4.84 1.98 12.19
N VAL A 62 4.60 1.87 10.89
CA VAL A 62 5.03 0.75 10.06
C VAL A 62 6.28 1.11 9.26
N ASP A 63 7.04 0.11 8.84
CA ASP A 63 8.16 0.35 7.94
C ASP A 63 7.65 0.74 6.56
N LEU A 64 7.95 1.97 6.18
CA LEU A 64 7.54 2.56 4.92
C LEU A 64 8.77 3.17 4.25
N PHE A 65 9.08 2.64 3.08
CA PHE A 65 10.22 3.06 2.28
C PHE A 65 9.77 3.66 0.96
N PHE A 66 10.59 4.55 0.42
CA PHE A 66 10.46 4.99 -0.97
C PHE A 66 11.76 4.72 -1.71
N TRP A 67 11.67 4.04 -2.84
CA TRP A 67 12.81 3.75 -3.70
C TRP A 67 12.37 3.57 -5.16
N ASN A 68 13.14 4.18 -6.06
CA ASN A 68 12.94 4.07 -7.51
C ASN A 68 11.49 4.35 -7.97
N GLY A 69 10.87 5.41 -7.42
CA GLY A 69 9.52 5.84 -7.79
C GLY A 69 8.38 5.00 -7.21
N TRP A 70 8.68 4.10 -6.29
CA TRP A 70 7.70 3.27 -5.62
C TRP A 70 7.78 3.41 -4.10
N TRP A 71 6.62 3.32 -3.46
CA TRP A 71 6.47 3.08 -2.05
C TRP A 71 6.53 1.60 -1.77
N TRP A 72 7.20 1.22 -0.70
CA TRP A 72 7.44 -0.16 -0.32
C TRP A 72 7.18 -0.37 1.14
N ARG A 73 6.55 -1.50 1.49
CA ARG A 73 6.38 -1.91 2.88
C ARG A 73 6.44 -3.43 3.02
N PRO A 74 7.05 -3.93 4.08
CA PRO A 74 6.87 -5.32 4.51
C PRO A 74 5.57 -5.43 5.30
N TRP A 75 4.86 -6.52 5.12
CA TRP A 75 3.70 -6.87 5.92
C TRP A 75 3.43 -8.37 5.86
N GLY A 76 3.14 -9.02 7.05
CA GLY A 76 2.84 -10.44 7.11
C GLY A 76 3.91 -11.35 6.49
N GLY A 77 5.19 -11.00 6.59
CA GLY A 77 6.29 -11.75 6.00
C GLY A 77 6.47 -11.58 4.48
N HIS A 78 5.71 -10.69 3.88
CA HIS A 78 5.73 -10.40 2.44
C HIS A 78 6.07 -8.94 2.15
N TRP A 79 6.42 -8.67 0.89
CA TRP A 79 6.68 -7.33 0.40
C TRP A 79 5.56 -6.82 -0.49
N TYR A 80 5.29 -5.53 -0.36
CA TYR A 80 4.29 -4.84 -1.15
C TYR A 80 4.84 -3.53 -1.68
N ARG A 81 4.37 -3.12 -2.85
CA ARG A 81 4.70 -1.82 -3.43
C ARG A 81 3.44 -1.09 -3.88
N SER A 82 3.51 0.24 -3.91
CA SER A 82 2.42 1.10 -4.39
C SER A 82 2.97 2.38 -5.02
N ARG A 83 2.13 3.06 -5.78
CA ARG A 83 2.36 4.45 -6.21
C ARG A 83 1.95 5.46 -5.15
N TYR A 84 1.24 5.03 -4.11
CA TYR A 84 0.76 5.85 -3.00
C TYR A 84 1.34 5.35 -1.69
N TYR A 85 1.59 6.26 -0.74
CA TYR A 85 2.17 5.90 0.56
C TYR A 85 1.18 5.20 1.49
N ASP A 86 -0.11 5.39 1.28
CA ASP A 86 -1.19 4.98 2.20
C ASP A 86 -2.06 3.83 1.69
N ARG A 87 -2.12 3.60 0.37
CA ARG A 87 -3.06 2.66 -0.26
C ARG A 87 -2.52 2.05 -1.55
N GLY A 88 -3.35 1.21 -2.19
CA GLY A 88 -3.03 0.64 -3.51
C GLY A 88 -1.87 -0.35 -3.49
N TRP A 89 -1.70 -1.06 -2.40
CA TRP A 89 -0.61 -2.01 -2.19
C TRP A 89 -0.78 -3.24 -3.08
N ALA A 90 0.21 -3.52 -3.89
CA ALA A 90 0.31 -4.72 -4.70
C ALA A 90 1.42 -5.63 -4.17
N TYR A 91 1.14 -6.92 -4.13
CA TYR A 91 2.10 -7.94 -3.72
C TYR A 91 3.35 -7.92 -4.60
N TYR A 92 4.51 -8.05 -3.96
CA TYR A 92 5.79 -8.19 -4.63
C TYR A 92 6.49 -9.47 -4.16
N ARG A 93 6.73 -10.37 -5.09
CA ARG A 93 7.16 -11.74 -4.81
C ARG A 93 8.50 -11.85 -4.06
N ASN A 94 9.42 -10.93 -4.34
CA ASN A 94 10.79 -11.00 -3.82
C ASN A 94 11.06 -9.91 -2.78
N VAL A 95 12.14 -10.05 -2.04
CA VAL A 95 12.67 -8.95 -1.23
C VAL A 95 13.23 -7.88 -2.18
N PRO A 96 12.82 -6.60 -2.05
CA PRO A 96 13.34 -5.54 -2.90
C PRO A 96 14.85 -5.40 -2.78
N ARG A 97 15.54 -5.14 -3.88
CA ARG A 97 17.01 -5.05 -3.91
C ARG A 97 17.58 -4.04 -2.93
N PHE A 98 16.91 -2.89 -2.79
CA PHE A 98 17.38 -1.83 -1.89
C PHE A 98 17.43 -2.28 -0.43
N TYR A 99 16.58 -3.21 -0.02
CA TYR A 99 16.47 -3.62 1.37
C TYR A 99 17.73 -4.29 1.90
N ARG A 100 18.56 -4.84 1.03
CA ARG A 100 19.88 -5.41 1.40
C ARG A 100 20.83 -4.36 1.96
N SER A 101 20.65 -3.09 1.59
CA SER A 101 21.45 -1.95 2.06
C SER A 101 20.81 -1.25 3.26
N VAL A 102 19.59 -1.63 3.64
CA VAL A 102 18.90 -1.04 4.79
C VAL A 102 19.35 -1.72 6.06
N ASN A 103 19.86 -0.91 7.00
CA ASN A 103 20.14 -1.42 8.34
C ASN A 103 18.81 -1.57 9.10
N PRO A 104 18.43 -2.75 9.60
CA PRO A 104 17.15 -2.95 10.31
C PRO A 104 17.02 -2.11 11.58
N GLY A 105 18.13 -1.66 12.17
CA GLY A 105 18.17 -0.77 13.34
C GLY A 105 17.99 0.73 13.02
N TRP A 106 17.65 1.09 11.78
CA TRP A 106 17.59 2.49 11.33
C TRP A 106 16.71 3.40 12.21
N ARG A 107 15.62 2.88 12.78
CA ARG A 107 14.75 3.65 13.67
C ARG A 107 15.44 4.04 14.99
N GLY A 108 16.28 3.17 15.52
CA GLY A 108 17.11 3.45 16.68
C GLY A 108 18.14 4.54 16.38
N TYR A 109 18.80 4.44 15.25
CA TYR A 109 19.76 5.45 14.79
C TYR A 109 19.08 6.79 14.50
N TYR A 110 17.86 6.77 13.94
CA TYR A 110 17.07 7.99 13.75
C TYR A 110 16.79 8.70 15.06
N ARG A 111 16.31 7.98 16.07
CA ARG A 111 15.99 8.56 17.39
C ARG A 111 17.23 9.08 18.13
N SER A 112 18.32 8.36 18.05
CA SER A 112 19.59 8.75 18.69
C SER A 112 20.37 9.81 17.91
N ARG A 113 19.97 10.13 16.68
CA ARG A 113 20.72 10.98 15.73
C ARG A 113 22.15 10.51 15.54
N ASN A 114 22.38 9.22 15.63
CA ASN A 114 23.68 8.61 15.51
C ASN A 114 23.61 7.37 14.59
N TRP A 115 24.41 7.36 13.56
CA TRP A 115 24.49 6.25 12.61
C TRP A 115 25.83 5.52 12.80
N ASN A 116 25.79 4.35 13.44
CA ASN A 116 26.99 3.54 13.68
C ASN A 116 28.16 4.33 14.30
N GLY A 117 27.88 5.13 15.34
CA GLY A 117 28.91 5.91 16.03
C GLY A 117 29.22 7.27 15.38
N ARG A 118 28.56 7.63 14.29
CA ARG A 118 28.72 8.92 13.61
C ARG A 118 27.46 9.78 13.75
N PRO A 119 27.56 11.09 13.97
CA PRO A 119 26.40 11.97 13.98
C PRO A 119 25.61 11.85 12.66
N TRP A 120 24.31 11.58 12.78
CA TRP A 120 23.41 11.56 11.63
C TRP A 120 22.58 12.82 11.59
N ASN A 121 23.06 13.83 10.90
CA ASN A 121 22.39 15.10 10.71
C ASN A 121 21.39 14.99 9.54
N TYR A 122 20.31 14.24 9.73
CA TYR A 122 19.25 14.14 8.73
C TYR A 122 18.40 15.40 8.69
N ARG A 123 17.90 15.71 7.50
CA ARG A 123 16.91 16.74 7.28
C ARG A 123 15.62 16.07 6.78
N PRO A 124 14.52 16.09 7.55
CA PRO A 124 13.24 15.62 7.05
C PRO A 124 12.79 16.46 5.84
N ILE A 125 12.36 15.77 4.79
CA ILE A 125 11.83 16.41 3.58
C ILE A 125 10.31 16.38 3.72
N PRO A 126 9.61 17.53 3.76
CA PRO A 126 8.16 17.57 3.82
C PRO A 126 7.55 16.82 2.63
N HIS A 127 6.41 16.16 2.84
CA HIS A 127 5.80 15.28 1.83
C HIS A 127 5.60 15.95 0.47
N GLN A 128 5.10 17.19 0.45
CA GLN A 128 4.86 17.92 -0.81
C GLN A 128 6.15 18.21 -1.57
N GLU A 129 7.22 18.57 -0.87
CA GLU A 129 8.55 18.80 -1.46
C GLU A 129 9.11 17.47 -1.98
N PHE A 130 8.99 16.40 -1.19
CA PHE A 130 9.42 15.07 -1.57
C PHE A 130 8.74 14.58 -2.85
N VAL A 131 7.42 14.69 -2.92
CA VAL A 131 6.63 14.26 -4.09
C VAL A 131 7.01 15.04 -5.33
N ARG A 132 7.16 16.36 -5.24
CA ARG A 132 7.59 17.21 -6.38
C ARG A 132 8.96 16.81 -6.90
N GLY A 133 9.91 16.52 -6.01
CA GLY A 133 11.26 16.14 -6.38
C GLY A 133 11.37 14.73 -6.98
N HIS A 134 10.55 13.78 -6.54
CA HIS A 134 10.71 12.37 -6.86
C HIS A 134 9.68 11.83 -7.87
N TYR A 135 8.50 12.44 -8.00
CA TYR A 135 7.49 12.02 -8.98
C TYR A 135 7.53 12.80 -10.30
N GLY A 136 8.13 13.98 -10.33
CA GLY A 136 8.23 14.79 -11.55
C GLY A 136 8.95 14.09 -12.71
N HIS A 137 9.83 13.14 -12.42
CA HIS A 137 10.60 12.38 -13.41
C HIS A 137 9.88 11.16 -13.99
N TYR A 138 8.75 10.74 -13.41
CA TYR A 138 8.03 9.53 -13.81
C TYR A 138 6.76 9.78 -14.64
N ARG A 139 6.50 11.05 -15.02
CA ARG A 139 5.36 11.45 -15.87
C ARG A 139 5.72 11.60 -17.36
N ARG A 140 6.86 11.10 -17.79
CA ARG A 140 7.23 11.14 -19.23
C ARG A 140 7.25 9.73 -19.81
#